data_a4b17d907ecc0ad6c20646f4b33bcdd5
#
_entry.id   a4b17d907ecc0ad6c20646f4b33bcdd5
#
_cell.length_a   1.000
_cell.length_b   1.000
_cell.length_c   1.000
_cell.angle_alpha   90.00
_cell.angle_beta   90.00
_cell.angle_gamma   90.00
#
_symmetry.space_group_name_H-M   'P 1'
#
loop_
_entity.id
_entity.type
_entity.pdbx_description
1 polymer ?
#
loop_
_entity_poly.entity_id
_entity_poly.type
_entity_poly.pdbx_seq_one_letter_code
_entity_poly.pdbx_strand_id
1 'polypeptide(L)'
;MTRRILCIYCQEDKPTSAYEKVEHVIPQSFGKFRDNFTLKQLVCDSCNQFFGNSVELVLARDTLEGQSRSDFGVKKPEDFKPPGPQSRIRIKIAEGEFKGAYAFLNYSEADQKITLQPIPQVGFRQRDLGELKYFLLDQIPDKKQLEELGLISQGPKSIRAVGLGVEEVSKRLAEKGTSFQYEGDLEYMRESQFVLTVEQASIDHTIFRATAKIAFNYLAYWEGGEFVQQLSFDRIRNFVRYGVQAPCPLVKVSQHPILGDEGIRRRVGHLVTIAWAADGVSIVAQVSLLNLFTYSVCLARNYEGESRKIVRGHFFNTYNSEILALGTN
;
A
#
# COMPACT_ATOMS: atom_id res chain seq x y z
N MET A 1 1.73 -44.54 3.94
CA MET A 1 1.02 -43.43 4.61
C MET A 1 1.61 -42.13 4.07
N THR A 2 0.78 -41.27 3.49
CA THR A 2 1.23 -39.95 2.99
C THR A 2 1.57 -39.07 4.19
N ARG A 3 2.78 -38.54 4.23
CA ARG A 3 3.21 -37.60 5.29
C ARG A 3 2.27 -36.39 5.29
N ARG A 4 1.74 -36.03 6.43
CA ARG A 4 0.89 -34.83 6.59
C ARG A 4 1.70 -33.72 7.25
N ILE A 5 1.34 -32.48 6.94
CA ILE A 5 2.04 -31.28 7.38
C ILE A 5 1.00 -30.25 7.79
N LEU A 6 1.24 -29.60 8.93
CA LEU A 6 0.40 -28.52 9.44
C LEU A 6 0.80 -27.20 8.80
N CYS A 7 -0.15 -26.52 8.16
CA CYS A 7 0.07 -25.20 7.58
C CYS A 7 0.19 -24.14 8.68
N ILE A 8 1.22 -23.28 8.61
CA ILE A 8 1.44 -22.23 9.61
C ILE A 8 0.35 -21.14 9.63
N TYR A 9 -0.51 -21.06 8.62
CA TYR A 9 -1.58 -20.07 8.54
C TYR A 9 -2.97 -20.64 8.83
N CYS A 10 -3.45 -21.62 8.06
CA CYS A 10 -4.79 -22.16 8.29
C CYS A 10 -4.86 -23.20 9.40
N GLN A 11 -3.72 -23.68 9.90
CA GLN A 11 -3.62 -24.72 10.94
C GLN A 11 -4.35 -26.02 10.54
N GLU A 12 -4.49 -26.28 9.25
CA GLU A 12 -5.02 -27.52 8.74
C GLU A 12 -3.89 -28.50 8.44
N ASP A 13 -4.06 -29.73 8.86
CA ASP A 13 -3.17 -30.83 8.55
C ASP A 13 -3.47 -31.36 7.13
N LYS A 14 -2.51 -31.21 6.22
CA LYS A 14 -2.69 -31.53 4.80
C LYS A 14 -1.62 -32.49 4.28
N PRO A 15 -1.91 -33.25 3.20
CA PRO A 15 -0.91 -34.06 2.54
C PRO A 15 0.19 -33.19 1.91
N THR A 16 1.38 -33.75 1.75
CA THR A 16 2.53 -33.06 1.12
C THR A 16 2.22 -32.51 -0.28
N SER A 17 1.32 -33.16 -1.04
CA SER A 17 0.84 -32.68 -2.33
C SER A 17 0.06 -31.35 -2.30
N ALA A 18 -0.28 -30.85 -1.12
CA ALA A 18 -0.89 -29.52 -0.96
C ALA A 18 0.13 -28.41 -0.68
N TYR A 19 1.43 -28.68 -0.89
CA TYR A 19 2.57 -27.77 -0.63
C TYR A 19 3.54 -27.74 -1.82
N GLU A 20 3.02 -27.73 -3.03
CA GLU A 20 3.83 -27.68 -4.26
C GLU A 20 4.34 -26.26 -4.55
N LYS A 21 3.56 -25.25 -4.17
CA LYS A 21 3.94 -23.84 -4.32
C LYS A 21 4.91 -23.43 -3.21
N VAL A 22 5.86 -22.61 -3.61
CA VAL A 22 6.84 -22.07 -2.67
C VAL A 22 6.42 -20.69 -2.21
N GLU A 23 6.34 -20.50 -0.91
CA GLU A 23 6.06 -19.20 -0.30
C GLU A 23 7.37 -18.45 -0.06
N HIS A 24 7.36 -17.12 -0.26
CA HIS A 24 8.52 -16.27 -0.10
C HIS A 24 8.37 -15.32 1.10
N VAL A 25 9.47 -14.99 1.76
CA VAL A 25 9.48 -13.98 2.83
C VAL A 25 9.10 -12.63 2.24
N ILE A 26 9.85 -12.16 1.24
CA ILE A 26 9.48 -10.99 0.45
C ILE A 26 8.68 -11.44 -0.77
N PRO A 27 7.48 -10.91 -1.03
CA PRO A 27 6.72 -11.24 -2.23
C PRO A 27 7.54 -11.00 -3.51
N GLN A 28 7.51 -11.93 -4.45
CA GLN A 28 8.28 -11.82 -5.71
C GLN A 28 7.93 -10.56 -6.53
N SER A 29 6.77 -9.99 -6.30
CA SER A 29 6.40 -8.71 -6.89
C SER A 29 7.30 -7.55 -6.47
N PHE A 30 8.01 -7.68 -5.35
CA PHE A 30 8.97 -6.71 -4.84
C PHE A 30 10.43 -7.05 -5.14
N GLY A 31 10.69 -8.09 -5.91
CA GLY A 31 12.01 -8.46 -6.38
C GLY A 31 12.28 -9.96 -6.27
N LYS A 32 13.25 -10.39 -7.05
CA LYS A 32 13.80 -11.75 -6.97
C LYS A 32 15.24 -11.64 -6.49
N PHE A 33 15.54 -12.30 -5.38
CA PHE A 33 16.85 -12.26 -4.75
C PHE A 33 17.58 -13.58 -4.94
N ARG A 34 18.92 -13.56 -4.97
CA ARG A 34 19.74 -14.76 -5.28
C ARG A 34 19.47 -15.89 -4.30
N ASP A 35 19.43 -15.58 -3.01
CA ASP A 35 19.13 -16.53 -1.94
C ASP A 35 17.74 -16.24 -1.37
N ASN A 36 16.71 -16.40 -2.23
CA ASN A 36 15.34 -16.14 -1.83
C ASN A 36 14.99 -16.90 -0.53
N PHE A 37 14.65 -16.17 0.51
CA PHE A 37 14.14 -16.76 1.74
C PHE A 37 12.76 -17.36 1.47
N THR A 38 12.72 -18.70 1.37
CA THR A 38 11.52 -19.44 0.98
C THR A 38 11.08 -20.38 2.07
N LEU A 39 9.79 -20.47 2.27
CA LEU A 39 9.14 -21.34 3.25
C LEU A 39 8.69 -22.63 2.53
N LYS A 40 9.59 -23.60 2.49
CA LYS A 40 9.28 -24.90 1.89
C LYS A 40 8.40 -25.71 2.82
N GLN A 41 7.26 -26.18 2.33
CA GLN A 41 6.31 -27.03 3.05
C GLN A 41 5.77 -26.44 4.38
N LEU A 42 5.80 -25.12 4.56
CA LEU A 42 5.21 -24.44 5.72
C LEU A 42 3.87 -23.78 5.41
N VAL A 43 3.66 -23.34 4.17
CA VAL A 43 2.45 -22.68 3.72
C VAL A 43 1.79 -23.52 2.63
N CYS A 44 0.55 -23.95 2.84
CA CYS A 44 -0.15 -24.74 1.87
C CYS A 44 -0.56 -23.90 0.63
N ASP A 45 -0.76 -24.56 -0.51
CA ASP A 45 -1.04 -23.93 -1.80
C ASP A 45 -2.27 -23.03 -1.78
N SER A 46 -3.31 -23.42 -1.02
CA SER A 46 -4.51 -22.60 -0.87
C SER A 46 -4.25 -21.29 -0.11
N CYS A 47 -3.41 -21.30 0.93
CA CYS A 47 -3.00 -20.09 1.63
C CYS A 47 -2.07 -19.23 0.77
N ASN A 48 -1.07 -19.82 0.11
CA ASN A 48 -0.18 -19.13 -0.80
C ASN A 48 -0.96 -18.42 -1.92
N GLN A 49 -1.89 -19.13 -2.57
CA GLN A 49 -2.74 -18.56 -3.62
C GLN A 49 -3.65 -17.45 -3.10
N PHE A 50 -4.22 -17.63 -1.91
CA PHE A 50 -5.03 -16.58 -1.28
C PHE A 50 -4.21 -15.30 -1.07
N PHE A 51 -3.00 -15.39 -0.54
CA PHE A 51 -2.15 -14.23 -0.33
C PHE A 51 -1.79 -13.53 -1.63
N GLY A 52 -1.36 -14.29 -2.64
CA GLY A 52 -1.00 -13.74 -3.95
C GLY A 52 -2.14 -13.05 -4.67
N ASN A 53 -3.37 -13.56 -4.55
CA ASN A 53 -4.55 -13.01 -5.23
C ASN A 53 -5.27 -11.90 -4.46
N SER A 54 -4.93 -11.68 -3.19
CA SER A 54 -5.62 -10.70 -2.35
C SER A 54 -4.65 -9.71 -1.69
N VAL A 55 -4.00 -10.14 -0.63
CA VAL A 55 -3.24 -9.26 0.27
C VAL A 55 -1.99 -8.69 -0.41
N GLU A 56 -1.22 -9.56 -1.07
CA GLU A 56 0.00 -9.16 -1.78
C GLU A 56 -0.30 -8.41 -3.07
N LEU A 57 -1.38 -8.78 -3.76
CA LEU A 57 -1.82 -8.07 -4.96
C LEU A 57 -2.10 -6.60 -4.65
N VAL A 58 -2.82 -6.33 -3.55
CA VAL A 58 -3.11 -4.97 -3.09
C VAL A 58 -1.82 -4.22 -2.73
N LEU A 59 -0.93 -4.85 -1.94
CA LEU A 59 0.35 -4.25 -1.59
C LEU A 59 1.18 -3.91 -2.83
N ALA A 60 1.22 -4.81 -3.81
CA ALA A 60 2.03 -4.65 -5.02
C ALA A 60 1.44 -3.67 -6.04
N ARG A 61 0.13 -3.42 -6.03
CA ARG A 61 -0.53 -2.65 -7.07
C ARG A 61 -1.09 -1.32 -6.59
N ASP A 62 -1.64 -1.30 -5.38
CA ASP A 62 -2.50 -0.21 -4.92
C ASP A 62 -1.85 0.62 -3.80
N THR A 63 -0.52 0.54 -3.61
CA THR A 63 0.24 1.28 -2.60
C THR A 63 1.36 2.11 -3.23
N LEU A 64 1.89 3.05 -2.45
CA LEU A 64 3.04 3.85 -2.87
C LEU A 64 4.26 2.96 -3.12
N GLU A 65 4.52 1.99 -2.25
CA GLU A 65 5.60 1.02 -2.42
C GLU A 65 5.41 0.18 -3.70
N GLY A 66 4.16 -0.21 -3.97
CA GLY A 66 3.81 -0.93 -5.19
C GLY A 66 4.09 -0.14 -6.46
N GLN A 67 3.73 1.13 -6.49
CA GLN A 67 3.97 2.03 -7.64
C GLN A 67 5.45 2.38 -7.79
N SER A 68 6.14 2.63 -6.69
CA SER A 68 7.57 3.00 -6.73
C SER A 68 8.49 1.88 -7.20
N ARG A 69 7.99 0.67 -7.41
CA ARG A 69 8.80 -0.45 -7.95
C ARG A 69 9.43 -0.14 -9.30
N SER A 70 8.79 0.69 -10.14
CA SER A 70 9.37 1.13 -11.41
C SER A 70 10.54 2.06 -11.20
N ASP A 71 10.40 3.01 -10.30
CA ASP A 71 11.42 4.03 -10.03
C ASP A 71 12.69 3.41 -9.48
N PHE A 72 12.53 2.28 -8.80
CA PHE A 72 13.64 1.52 -8.19
C PHE A 72 14.10 0.30 -9.02
N GLY A 73 13.65 0.20 -10.28
CA GLY A 73 14.08 -0.86 -11.19
C GLY A 73 13.65 -2.28 -10.82
N VAL A 74 12.72 -2.43 -9.87
CA VAL A 74 12.20 -3.74 -9.43
C VAL A 74 11.29 -4.35 -10.48
N LYS A 75 10.55 -3.50 -11.19
CA LYS A 75 9.62 -3.91 -12.23
C LYS A 75 9.61 -2.88 -13.35
N LYS A 76 9.62 -3.36 -14.59
CA LYS A 76 9.55 -2.47 -15.75
C LYS A 76 8.17 -1.80 -15.84
N PRO A 77 8.09 -0.54 -16.30
CA PRO A 77 6.81 0.17 -16.43
C PRO A 77 5.77 -0.59 -17.26
N GLU A 78 6.18 -1.23 -18.34
CA GLU A 78 5.31 -2.02 -19.22
C GLU A 78 4.71 -3.26 -18.58
N ASP A 79 5.28 -3.76 -17.49
CA ASP A 79 4.78 -4.91 -16.75
C ASP A 79 3.77 -4.54 -15.65
N PHE A 80 3.50 -3.24 -15.46
CA PHE A 80 2.53 -2.80 -14.47
C PHE A 80 1.12 -3.08 -14.96
N LYS A 81 0.34 -3.77 -14.12
CA LYS A 81 -1.11 -3.77 -14.29
C LYS A 81 -1.67 -2.48 -13.70
N PRO A 82 -2.70 -1.89 -14.32
CA PRO A 82 -3.29 -0.66 -13.84
C PRO A 82 -3.69 -0.80 -12.36
N PRO A 83 -3.57 0.28 -11.57
CA PRO A 83 -4.22 0.33 -10.27
C PRO A 83 -5.69 -0.01 -10.46
N GLY A 84 -6.23 -0.86 -9.59
CA GLY A 84 -7.66 -1.16 -9.65
C GLY A 84 -8.50 0.09 -9.35
N PRO A 85 -9.81 0.06 -9.62
CA PRO A 85 -10.71 1.19 -9.34
C PRO A 85 -10.77 1.56 -7.84
N GLN A 86 -10.15 0.77 -7.00
CA GLN A 86 -9.99 1.01 -5.56
C GLN A 86 -8.55 1.40 -5.19
N SER A 87 -7.79 1.98 -6.12
CA SER A 87 -6.43 2.45 -5.83
C SER A 87 -6.43 3.33 -4.58
N ARG A 88 -5.47 3.08 -3.71
CA ARG A 88 -5.25 3.82 -2.47
C ARG A 88 -4.35 5.02 -2.65
N ILE A 89 -3.88 5.25 -3.89
CA ILE A 89 -3.01 6.36 -4.24
C ILE A 89 -3.84 7.38 -4.99
N ARG A 90 -4.00 8.53 -4.37
CA ARG A 90 -4.54 9.72 -4.98
C ARG A 90 -3.42 10.69 -5.26
N ILE A 91 -3.34 11.13 -6.48
CA ILE A 91 -2.39 12.15 -6.91
C ILE A 91 -3.11 13.47 -7.11
N LYS A 92 -2.37 14.55 -6.98
CA LYS A 92 -2.80 15.90 -7.26
C LYS A 92 -1.96 16.46 -8.39
N ILE A 93 -2.59 17.12 -9.33
CA ILE A 93 -1.90 17.81 -10.42
C ILE A 93 -1.26 19.06 -9.83
N ALA A 94 0.08 19.16 -9.93
CA ALA A 94 0.84 20.24 -9.30
C ALA A 94 0.88 21.49 -10.19
N GLU A 95 0.81 21.33 -11.52
CA GLU A 95 0.95 22.43 -12.47
C GLU A 95 -0.01 22.28 -13.65
N GLY A 96 -0.17 23.35 -14.42
CA GLY A 96 -0.99 23.38 -15.61
C GLY A 96 -2.45 23.74 -15.36
N GLU A 97 -3.29 23.57 -16.37
CA GLU A 97 -4.69 23.99 -16.38
C GLU A 97 -5.54 23.33 -15.28
N PHE A 98 -5.22 22.09 -14.95
CA PHE A 98 -5.91 21.30 -13.93
C PHE A 98 -5.19 21.31 -12.57
N LYS A 99 -4.32 22.27 -12.32
CA LYS A 99 -3.61 22.42 -11.05
C LYS A 99 -4.56 22.29 -9.86
N GLY A 100 -4.24 21.39 -8.95
CA GLY A 100 -5.04 21.11 -7.75
C GLY A 100 -6.09 20.02 -7.94
N ALA A 101 -6.37 19.55 -9.16
CA ALA A 101 -7.30 18.46 -9.41
C ALA A 101 -6.69 17.09 -9.00
N TYR A 102 -7.58 16.18 -8.59
CA TYR A 102 -7.22 14.83 -8.16
C TYR A 102 -7.42 13.82 -9.29
N ALA A 103 -6.54 12.85 -9.34
CA ALA A 103 -6.64 11.73 -10.28
C ALA A 103 -6.08 10.45 -9.66
N PHE A 104 -6.44 9.31 -10.26
CA PHE A 104 -5.72 8.06 -10.08
C PHE A 104 -4.74 7.86 -11.23
N LEU A 105 -3.60 7.24 -10.93
CA LEU A 105 -2.75 6.69 -11.98
C LEU A 105 -3.43 5.47 -12.57
N ASN A 106 -3.56 5.44 -13.88
CA ASN A 106 -4.05 4.30 -14.64
C ASN A 106 -3.03 3.93 -15.72
N TYR A 107 -2.90 2.66 -16.02
CA TYR A 107 -2.07 2.20 -17.12
C TYR A 107 -2.97 1.78 -18.27
N SER A 108 -2.80 2.42 -19.43
CA SER A 108 -3.48 2.01 -20.67
C SER A 108 -2.70 0.86 -21.31
N GLU A 109 -3.28 -0.34 -21.33
CA GLU A 109 -2.67 -1.49 -22.02
C GLU A 109 -2.62 -1.25 -23.56
N ALA A 110 -3.58 -0.52 -24.09
CA ALA A 110 -3.66 -0.23 -25.52
C ALA A 110 -2.51 0.68 -26.00
N ASP A 111 -2.17 1.68 -25.17
CA ASP A 111 -1.17 2.70 -25.53
C ASP A 111 0.18 2.46 -24.84
N GLN A 112 0.25 1.48 -23.95
CA GLN A 112 1.41 1.19 -23.09
C GLN A 112 1.93 2.43 -22.33
N LYS A 113 1.01 3.27 -21.87
CA LYS A 113 1.30 4.51 -21.17
C LYS A 113 0.60 4.60 -19.84
N ILE A 114 1.24 5.30 -18.91
CA ILE A 114 0.58 5.74 -17.67
C ILE A 114 -0.31 6.92 -18.03
N THR A 115 -1.59 6.80 -17.76
CA THR A 115 -2.60 7.83 -17.97
C THR A 115 -3.18 8.28 -16.64
N LEU A 116 -3.77 9.48 -16.65
CA LEU A 116 -4.49 9.98 -15.50
C LEU A 116 -5.98 9.69 -15.67
N GLN A 117 -6.54 8.96 -14.70
CA GLN A 117 -7.98 8.82 -14.60
C GLN A 117 -8.52 9.86 -13.63
N PRO A 118 -9.22 10.90 -14.09
CA PRO A 118 -9.77 11.92 -13.20
C PRO A 118 -10.70 11.31 -12.15
N ILE A 119 -10.55 11.75 -10.92
CA ILE A 119 -11.52 11.45 -9.87
C ILE A 119 -12.68 12.44 -10.01
N PRO A 120 -13.95 12.01 -9.95
CA PRO A 120 -15.10 12.90 -9.98
C PRO A 120 -15.01 14.00 -8.92
N GLN A 121 -14.96 15.27 -9.36
CA GLN A 121 -14.71 16.42 -8.49
C GLN A 121 -15.20 17.72 -9.10
N VAL A 122 -15.36 18.73 -8.25
CA VAL A 122 -15.75 20.09 -8.65
C VAL A 122 -14.74 21.09 -8.11
N GLY A 123 -14.22 21.93 -8.98
CA GLY A 123 -13.34 23.05 -8.64
C GLY A 123 -14.13 24.36 -8.56
N PHE A 124 -13.85 25.15 -7.54
CA PHE A 124 -14.37 26.51 -7.37
C PHE A 124 -13.22 27.51 -7.42
N ARG A 125 -13.45 28.64 -8.07
CA ARG A 125 -12.44 29.69 -8.21
C ARG A 125 -12.20 30.41 -6.89
N GLN A 126 -10.96 30.57 -6.51
CA GLN A 126 -10.55 31.41 -5.39
C GLN A 126 -10.63 32.90 -5.78
N ARG A 127 -11.34 33.69 -4.94
CA ARG A 127 -11.62 35.11 -5.21
C ARG A 127 -10.36 35.92 -5.43
N ASP A 128 -9.36 35.74 -4.58
CA ASP A 128 -8.16 36.58 -4.58
C ASP A 128 -7.05 36.06 -5.51
N LEU A 129 -6.99 34.73 -5.73
CA LEU A 129 -5.91 34.09 -6.50
C LEU A 129 -6.30 33.73 -7.92
N GLY A 130 -7.62 33.71 -8.22
CA GLY A 130 -8.12 33.24 -9.52
C GLY A 130 -7.91 31.76 -9.80
N GLU A 131 -7.23 31.03 -8.91
CA GLU A 131 -7.01 29.60 -9.00
C GLU A 131 -8.26 28.79 -8.66
N LEU A 132 -8.32 27.53 -9.12
CA LEU A 132 -9.39 26.61 -8.78
C LEU A 132 -9.00 25.74 -7.59
N LYS A 133 -9.84 25.68 -6.58
CA LYS A 133 -9.75 24.74 -5.47
C LYS A 133 -10.74 23.62 -5.69
N TYR A 134 -10.23 22.38 -5.80
CA TYR A 134 -11.03 21.21 -6.12
C TYR A 134 -11.50 20.48 -4.87
N PHE A 135 -12.73 19.94 -4.93
CA PHE A 135 -13.36 19.14 -3.89
C PHE A 135 -13.93 17.86 -4.52
N LEU A 136 -13.72 16.73 -3.86
CA LEU A 136 -14.41 15.50 -4.22
C LEU A 136 -15.91 15.62 -3.97
N LEU A 137 -16.73 14.78 -4.59
CA LEU A 137 -18.19 14.90 -4.57
C LEU A 137 -18.80 14.90 -3.17
N ASP A 138 -18.25 14.08 -2.29
CA ASP A 138 -18.66 13.97 -0.88
C ASP A 138 -18.18 15.14 0.00
N GLN A 139 -17.22 15.93 -0.51
CA GLN A 139 -16.55 17.03 0.17
C GLN A 139 -16.96 18.41 -0.38
N ILE A 140 -17.91 18.46 -1.33
CA ILE A 140 -18.38 19.74 -1.89
C ILE A 140 -18.95 20.61 -0.77
N PRO A 141 -18.40 21.83 -0.57
CA PRO A 141 -18.89 22.75 0.44
C PRO A 141 -20.29 23.26 0.09
N ASP A 142 -21.10 23.59 1.09
CA ASP A 142 -22.32 24.33 0.88
C ASP A 142 -22.05 25.82 0.56
N LYS A 143 -23.10 26.55 0.18
CA LYS A 143 -22.96 27.95 -0.22
C LYS A 143 -22.29 28.82 0.85
N LYS A 144 -22.63 28.61 2.12
CA LYS A 144 -22.09 29.41 3.23
C LYS A 144 -20.58 29.09 3.41
N GLN A 145 -20.22 27.84 3.38
CA GLN A 145 -18.82 27.40 3.45
C GLN A 145 -17.99 27.91 2.26
N LEU A 146 -18.56 27.94 1.04
CA LEU A 146 -17.89 28.54 -0.12
C LEU A 146 -17.58 30.02 0.10
N GLU A 147 -18.53 30.77 0.67
CA GLU A 147 -18.35 32.19 0.99
C GLU A 147 -17.27 32.39 2.07
N GLU A 148 -17.30 31.60 3.14
CA GLU A 148 -16.30 31.62 4.22
C GLU A 148 -14.88 31.27 3.73
N LEU A 149 -14.77 30.36 2.76
CA LEU A 149 -13.51 29.96 2.15
C LEU A 149 -13.03 30.92 1.05
N GLY A 150 -13.79 31.99 0.75
CA GLY A 150 -13.45 32.91 -0.34
C GLY A 150 -13.54 32.30 -1.73
N LEU A 151 -14.39 31.28 -1.91
CA LEU A 151 -14.60 30.62 -3.20
C LEU A 151 -15.79 31.21 -3.94
N ILE A 152 -15.69 31.29 -5.27
CA ILE A 152 -16.71 31.87 -6.11
C ILE A 152 -17.47 30.76 -6.83
N SER A 153 -18.79 30.77 -6.70
CA SER A 153 -19.71 29.85 -7.39
C SER A 153 -20.52 30.53 -8.51
N GLN A 154 -20.33 31.82 -8.71
CA GLN A 154 -21.06 32.61 -9.72
C GLN A 154 -20.11 33.37 -10.62
N GLY A 155 -20.50 33.51 -11.87
CA GLY A 155 -19.73 34.21 -12.90
C GLY A 155 -19.01 33.28 -13.89
N PRO A 156 -18.47 33.84 -14.98
CA PRO A 156 -17.81 33.07 -16.03
C PRO A 156 -16.66 32.22 -15.51
N LYS A 157 -16.67 30.93 -15.82
CA LYS A 157 -15.60 29.96 -15.43
C LYS A 157 -15.33 29.90 -13.92
N SER A 158 -16.36 30.19 -13.08
CA SER A 158 -16.22 30.11 -11.62
C SER A 158 -16.22 28.68 -11.09
N ILE A 159 -16.77 27.74 -11.86
CA ILE A 159 -16.86 26.31 -11.52
C ILE A 159 -16.28 25.50 -12.66
N ARG A 160 -15.50 24.46 -12.30
CA ARG A 160 -15.00 23.45 -13.24
C ARG A 160 -15.35 22.06 -12.71
N ALA A 161 -16.06 21.28 -13.50
CA ALA A 161 -16.29 19.87 -13.23
C ALA A 161 -15.23 19.00 -13.93
N VAL A 162 -14.78 17.95 -13.24
CA VAL A 162 -13.80 16.99 -13.78
C VAL A 162 -14.32 15.58 -13.52
N GLY A 163 -14.34 14.75 -14.58
CA GLY A 163 -14.80 13.35 -14.47
C GLY A 163 -16.30 13.18 -14.21
N LEU A 164 -17.10 14.19 -14.52
CA LEU A 164 -18.54 14.24 -14.29
C LEU A 164 -19.26 14.86 -15.45
N GLY A 165 -20.48 14.40 -15.73
CA GLY A 165 -21.42 15.07 -16.62
C GLY A 165 -22.08 16.29 -15.97
N VAL A 166 -22.55 17.22 -16.80
CA VAL A 166 -23.18 18.47 -16.37
C VAL A 166 -24.39 18.21 -15.45
N GLU A 167 -25.21 17.22 -15.77
CA GLU A 167 -26.42 16.88 -14.99
C GLU A 167 -26.08 16.45 -13.55
N GLU A 168 -25.08 15.58 -13.38
CA GLU A 168 -24.65 15.12 -12.05
C GLU A 168 -24.07 16.27 -11.23
N VAL A 169 -23.29 17.15 -11.85
CA VAL A 169 -22.75 18.34 -11.19
C VAL A 169 -23.88 19.27 -10.76
N SER A 170 -24.86 19.54 -11.65
CA SER A 170 -26.01 20.40 -11.35
C SER A 170 -26.79 19.88 -10.15
N LYS A 171 -27.05 18.56 -10.12
CA LYS A 171 -27.75 17.91 -9.02
C LYS A 171 -27.00 18.07 -7.69
N ARG A 172 -25.69 17.74 -7.69
CA ARG A 172 -24.87 17.82 -6.45
C ARG A 172 -24.74 19.23 -5.91
N LEU A 173 -24.61 20.22 -6.78
CA LEU A 173 -24.53 21.62 -6.36
C LEU A 173 -25.88 22.15 -5.85
N ALA A 174 -26.98 21.75 -6.48
CA ALA A 174 -28.33 22.09 -5.98
C ALA A 174 -28.58 21.53 -4.59
N GLU A 175 -28.16 20.30 -4.29
CA GLU A 175 -28.22 19.68 -2.96
C GLU A 175 -27.44 20.50 -1.89
N LYS A 176 -26.43 21.26 -2.32
CA LYS A 176 -25.59 22.14 -1.48
C LYS A 176 -26.06 23.62 -1.47
N GLY A 177 -27.21 23.90 -2.06
CA GLY A 177 -27.77 25.26 -2.13
C GLY A 177 -27.07 26.18 -3.14
N THR A 178 -26.30 25.59 -4.06
CA THR A 178 -25.59 26.31 -5.12
C THR A 178 -26.20 25.96 -6.47
N SER A 179 -26.59 26.97 -7.26
CA SER A 179 -27.02 26.80 -8.64
C SER A 179 -25.94 27.34 -9.58
N PHE A 180 -25.79 26.74 -10.76
CA PHE A 180 -24.95 27.27 -11.82
C PHE A 180 -25.61 27.07 -13.18
N GLN A 181 -25.24 27.93 -14.14
CA GLN A 181 -25.59 27.75 -15.53
C GLN A 181 -24.36 27.30 -16.29
N TYR A 182 -24.53 26.26 -17.09
CA TYR A 182 -23.48 25.75 -17.95
C TYR A 182 -23.54 26.44 -19.30
N GLU A 183 -22.44 27.09 -19.65
CA GLU A 183 -22.26 27.71 -20.96
C GLU A 183 -20.93 27.20 -21.53
N GLY A 184 -20.98 26.36 -22.54
CA GLY A 184 -19.79 25.91 -23.27
C GLY A 184 -19.77 24.43 -23.62
N ASP A 185 -18.74 24.02 -24.33
CA ASP A 185 -18.48 22.64 -24.70
C ASP A 185 -17.76 21.89 -23.58
N LEU A 186 -17.97 20.57 -23.50
CA LEU A 186 -17.25 19.69 -22.58
C LEU A 186 -15.78 19.63 -22.99
N GLU A 187 -14.91 20.18 -22.18
CA GLU A 187 -13.46 20.04 -22.37
C GLU A 187 -13.01 18.75 -21.67
N TYR A 188 -12.41 17.86 -22.43
CA TYR A 188 -11.78 16.66 -21.87
C TYR A 188 -10.34 16.99 -21.45
N MET A 189 -9.90 16.40 -20.35
CA MET A 189 -8.51 16.47 -19.92
C MET A 189 -7.65 15.78 -20.99
N ARG A 190 -6.99 16.61 -21.84
CA ARG A 190 -6.09 16.10 -22.88
C ARG A 190 -4.76 15.72 -22.25
N GLU A 191 -4.09 14.73 -22.84
CA GLU A 191 -2.74 14.35 -22.47
C GLU A 191 -1.79 15.54 -22.63
N SER A 192 -1.39 16.12 -21.51
CA SER A 192 -0.28 17.07 -21.40
C SER A 192 0.73 16.49 -20.43
N GLN A 193 1.96 16.96 -20.48
CA GLN A 193 2.95 16.60 -19.45
C GLN A 193 2.48 17.22 -18.14
N PHE A 194 2.02 16.39 -17.22
CA PHE A 194 1.61 16.83 -15.89
C PHE A 194 2.75 16.68 -14.89
N VAL A 195 3.01 17.72 -14.13
CA VAL A 195 3.78 17.59 -12.90
C VAL A 195 2.82 17.10 -11.83
N LEU A 196 3.13 15.94 -11.24
CA LEU A 196 2.28 15.24 -10.29
C LEU A 196 2.90 15.25 -8.92
N THR A 197 2.07 15.42 -7.90
CA THR A 197 2.45 15.17 -6.50
C THR A 197 1.55 14.11 -5.92
N VAL A 198 2.14 13.17 -5.19
CA VAL A 198 1.34 12.23 -4.38
C VAL A 198 0.83 13.00 -3.17
N GLU A 199 -0.48 13.22 -3.10
CA GLU A 199 -1.10 13.94 -2.00
C GLU A 199 -1.52 12.99 -0.87
N GLN A 200 -1.96 11.80 -1.22
CA GLN A 200 -2.43 10.84 -0.25
C GLN A 200 -2.15 9.41 -0.69
N ALA A 201 -1.52 8.65 0.18
CA ALA A 201 -1.48 7.19 0.10
C ALA A 201 -2.20 6.65 1.34
N SER A 202 -3.30 5.93 1.14
CA SER A 202 -4.03 5.32 2.25
C SER A 202 -3.45 3.97 2.58
N ILE A 203 -3.04 3.79 3.83
CA ILE A 203 -2.55 2.51 4.36
C ILE A 203 -3.67 1.93 5.22
N ASP A 204 -4.23 0.83 4.77
CA ASP A 204 -5.38 0.19 5.40
C ASP A 204 -5.06 -1.18 6.00
N HIS A 205 -6.08 -1.81 6.54
CA HIS A 205 -6.02 -3.13 7.14
C HIS A 205 -5.43 -4.21 6.18
N THR A 206 -5.68 -4.13 4.87
CA THR A 206 -5.14 -5.10 3.90
C THR A 206 -3.63 -4.97 3.76
N ILE A 207 -3.13 -3.73 3.75
CA ILE A 207 -1.69 -3.44 3.70
C ILE A 207 -1.02 -3.89 5.00
N PHE A 208 -1.66 -3.65 6.14
CA PHE A 208 -1.17 -4.15 7.44
C PHE A 208 -1.08 -5.68 7.47
N ARG A 209 -2.05 -6.39 6.88
CA ARG A 209 -2.00 -7.85 6.74
C ARG A 209 -0.84 -8.32 5.87
N ALA A 210 -0.59 -7.62 4.76
CA ALA A 210 0.51 -7.94 3.84
C ALA A 210 1.88 -7.76 4.51
N THR A 211 2.08 -6.67 5.21
CA THR A 211 3.33 -6.40 5.94
C THR A 211 3.51 -7.34 7.14
N ALA A 212 2.42 -7.66 7.85
CA ALA A 212 2.43 -8.67 8.91
C ALA A 212 2.75 -10.06 8.39
N LYS A 213 2.29 -10.42 7.17
CA LYS A 213 2.66 -11.68 6.50
C LYS A 213 4.17 -11.74 6.25
N ILE A 214 4.77 -10.67 5.73
CA ILE A 214 6.22 -10.60 5.51
C ILE A 214 6.98 -10.85 6.81
N ALA A 215 6.59 -10.16 7.88
CA ALA A 215 7.20 -10.30 9.19
C ALA A 215 7.05 -11.73 9.77
N PHE A 216 5.86 -12.32 9.64
CA PHE A 216 5.59 -13.67 10.14
C PHE A 216 6.30 -14.75 9.31
N ASN A 217 6.36 -14.58 7.97
CA ASN A 217 7.15 -15.44 7.11
C ASN A 217 8.64 -15.37 7.45
N TYR A 218 9.16 -14.18 7.75
CA TYR A 218 10.55 -14.00 8.12
C TYR A 218 10.86 -14.68 9.46
N LEU A 219 9.98 -14.60 10.44
CA LEU A 219 10.10 -15.35 11.70
C LEU A 219 10.07 -16.86 11.45
N ALA A 220 9.11 -17.35 10.65
CA ALA A 220 8.97 -18.77 10.34
C ALA A 220 10.18 -19.32 9.56
N TYR A 221 10.81 -18.52 8.73
CA TYR A 221 12.03 -18.90 8.00
C TYR A 221 13.20 -19.19 8.96
N TRP A 222 13.35 -18.36 10.00
CA TRP A 222 14.48 -18.48 10.93
C TRP A 222 14.23 -19.44 12.10
N GLU A 223 13.03 -19.43 12.65
CA GLU A 223 12.70 -20.21 13.85
C GLU A 223 12.01 -21.55 13.53
N GLY A 224 11.57 -21.71 12.27
CA GLY A 224 10.91 -22.92 11.79
C GLY A 224 9.41 -23.01 12.08
N GLY A 225 8.77 -24.02 11.45
CA GLY A 225 7.32 -24.21 11.51
C GLY A 225 6.81 -24.50 12.91
N GLU A 226 7.46 -25.39 13.64
CA GLU A 226 7.05 -25.76 15.00
C GLU A 226 7.02 -24.57 15.97
N PHE A 227 7.99 -23.67 15.84
CA PHE A 227 8.03 -22.46 16.64
C PHE A 227 6.82 -21.55 16.39
N VAL A 228 6.55 -21.22 15.12
CA VAL A 228 5.47 -20.30 14.77
C VAL A 228 4.07 -20.92 14.82
N GLN A 229 3.95 -22.23 15.03
CA GLN A 229 2.68 -22.93 15.23
C GLN A 229 2.18 -22.85 16.68
N GLN A 230 2.99 -22.36 17.63
CA GLN A 230 2.59 -22.19 19.02
C GLN A 230 1.42 -21.20 19.16
N LEU A 231 0.62 -21.37 20.20
CA LEU A 231 -0.58 -20.55 20.48
C LEU A 231 -0.29 -19.05 20.62
N SER A 232 0.90 -18.69 21.06
CA SER A 232 1.36 -17.30 21.18
C SER A 232 1.27 -16.53 19.86
N PHE A 233 1.29 -17.23 18.73
CA PHE A 233 1.22 -16.66 17.38
C PHE A 233 -0.18 -16.71 16.76
N ASP A 234 -1.19 -17.20 17.45
CA ASP A 234 -2.56 -17.30 16.90
C ASP A 234 -3.12 -15.94 16.48
N ARG A 235 -2.84 -14.90 17.25
CA ARG A 235 -3.35 -13.56 16.96
C ARG A 235 -2.82 -13.04 15.63
N ILE A 236 -1.51 -13.12 15.42
CA ILE A 236 -0.91 -12.63 14.16
C ILE A 236 -1.30 -13.52 12.98
N ARG A 237 -1.38 -14.83 13.16
CA ARG A 237 -1.82 -15.80 12.15
C ARG A 237 -3.25 -15.52 11.68
N ASN A 238 -4.17 -15.36 12.64
CA ASN A 238 -5.58 -15.07 12.35
C ASN A 238 -5.77 -13.69 11.71
N PHE A 239 -4.99 -12.70 12.16
CA PHE A 239 -4.96 -11.39 11.52
C PHE A 239 -4.50 -11.48 10.07
N VAL A 240 -3.40 -12.13 9.79
CA VAL A 240 -2.85 -12.28 8.44
C VAL A 240 -3.80 -13.08 7.54
N ARG A 241 -4.24 -14.26 7.98
CA ARG A 241 -5.02 -15.18 7.13
C ARG A 241 -6.47 -14.77 6.96
N TYR A 242 -7.12 -14.38 8.04
CA TYR A 242 -8.58 -14.17 8.09
C TYR A 242 -8.97 -12.70 8.29
N GLY A 243 -8.03 -11.82 8.58
CA GLY A 243 -8.31 -10.40 8.85
C GLY A 243 -8.96 -10.16 10.21
N VAL A 244 -8.84 -11.09 11.13
CA VAL A 244 -9.40 -10.95 12.48
C VAL A 244 -8.66 -9.82 13.20
N GLN A 245 -9.41 -8.82 13.64
CA GLN A 245 -8.82 -7.69 14.38
C GLN A 245 -8.51 -8.12 15.81
N ALA A 246 -7.33 -7.74 16.28
CA ALA A 246 -6.97 -7.89 17.68
C ALA A 246 -7.47 -6.70 18.51
N PRO A 247 -7.68 -6.87 19.83
CA PRO A 247 -8.09 -5.77 20.72
C PRO A 247 -7.10 -4.58 20.73
N CYS A 248 -5.83 -4.86 20.43
CA CYS A 248 -4.81 -3.83 20.24
C CYS A 248 -4.21 -3.95 18.84
N PRO A 249 -3.85 -2.84 18.18
CA PRO A 249 -3.23 -2.88 16.87
C PRO A 249 -1.97 -3.75 16.84
N LEU A 250 -1.94 -4.70 15.91
CA LEU A 250 -0.76 -5.57 15.69
C LEU A 250 0.27 -4.91 14.77
N VAL A 251 -0.14 -3.96 13.95
CA VAL A 251 0.74 -3.24 13.03
C VAL A 251 0.60 -1.75 13.26
N LYS A 252 1.73 -1.06 13.31
CA LYS A 252 1.81 0.41 13.30
C LYS A 252 2.69 0.82 12.13
N VAL A 253 2.37 1.94 11.51
CA VAL A 253 3.16 2.51 10.41
C VAL A 253 3.78 3.83 10.84
N SER A 254 5.00 4.07 10.41
CA SER A 254 5.73 5.33 10.53
C SER A 254 6.16 5.79 9.14
N GLN A 255 6.09 7.08 8.89
CA GLN A 255 6.62 7.71 7.68
C GLN A 255 8.15 7.83 7.69
N HIS A 256 8.78 7.55 8.83
CA HIS A 256 10.23 7.57 8.92
C HIS A 256 10.81 6.24 8.40
N PRO A 257 11.71 6.29 7.41
CA PRO A 257 12.42 5.10 6.97
C PRO A 257 13.35 4.60 8.09
N ILE A 258 13.59 3.29 8.11
CA ILE A 258 14.52 2.69 9.10
C ILE A 258 15.96 3.12 8.81
N LEU A 259 16.32 3.15 7.54
CA LEU A 259 17.61 3.64 7.08
C LEU A 259 17.49 5.14 6.85
N GLY A 260 18.24 5.94 7.61
CA GLY A 260 18.24 7.40 7.50
C GLY A 260 18.60 7.91 6.09
N ASP A 261 18.33 9.18 5.83
CA ASP A 261 18.46 9.82 4.51
C ASP A 261 19.84 9.68 3.86
N GLU A 262 20.91 9.63 4.64
CA GLU A 262 22.27 9.43 4.14
C GLU A 262 22.50 8.05 3.51
N GLY A 263 21.68 7.05 3.88
CA GLY A 263 21.70 5.69 3.33
C GLY A 263 20.90 5.52 2.04
N ILE A 264 19.90 6.35 1.80
CA ILE A 264 18.88 6.16 0.75
C ILE A 264 19.48 6.19 -0.66
N ARG A 265 20.40 7.08 -0.96
CA ARG A 265 21.00 7.21 -2.30
C ARG A 265 21.81 5.99 -2.76
N ARG A 266 22.18 5.10 -1.84
CA ARG A 266 23.00 3.92 -2.12
C ARG A 266 22.36 2.57 -1.77
N ARG A 267 21.21 2.54 -1.08
CA ARG A 267 20.59 1.32 -0.57
C ARG A 267 19.11 1.27 -0.88
N VAL A 268 18.79 1.06 -2.13
CA VAL A 268 17.42 0.81 -2.57
C VAL A 268 17.08 -0.65 -2.30
N GLY A 269 16.10 -0.90 -1.45
CA GLY A 269 15.73 -2.27 -1.12
C GLY A 269 14.71 -2.37 0.01
N HIS A 270 14.56 -3.58 0.51
CA HIS A 270 13.66 -3.88 1.61
C HIS A 270 14.45 -4.23 2.86
N LEU A 271 13.89 -3.88 4.00
CA LEU A 271 14.46 -4.22 5.29
C LEU A 271 13.44 -5.03 6.09
N VAL A 272 13.89 -6.15 6.64
CA VAL A 272 13.10 -6.92 7.61
C VAL A 272 13.97 -7.22 8.82
N THR A 273 13.47 -6.87 10.00
CA THR A 273 14.11 -7.20 11.27
C THR A 273 13.14 -7.88 12.20
N ILE A 274 13.63 -8.73 13.07
CA ILE A 274 12.92 -9.26 14.23
C ILE A 274 13.77 -9.12 15.49
N ALA A 275 13.11 -8.80 16.58
CA ALA A 275 13.77 -8.69 17.88
C ALA A 275 12.77 -8.95 19.02
N TRP A 276 13.30 -9.28 20.19
CA TRP A 276 12.55 -9.14 21.42
C TRP A 276 12.35 -7.66 21.73
N ALA A 277 11.13 -7.29 22.12
CA ALA A 277 10.86 -5.96 22.60
C ALA A 277 11.54 -5.71 23.98
N ALA A 278 11.60 -4.44 24.37
CA ALA A 278 12.21 -4.06 25.64
C ALA A 278 11.51 -4.66 26.88
N ASP A 279 10.27 -5.12 26.75
CA ASP A 279 9.52 -5.83 27.80
C ASP A 279 10.03 -7.27 28.04
N GLY A 280 10.91 -7.78 27.17
CA GLY A 280 11.49 -9.11 27.26
C GLY A 280 10.53 -10.28 26.98
N VAL A 281 9.25 -10.00 26.69
CA VAL A 281 8.19 -11.02 26.48
C VAL A 281 7.42 -10.86 25.18
N SER A 282 7.61 -9.75 24.46
CA SER A 282 7.01 -9.53 23.15
C SER A 282 8.02 -9.72 22.03
N ILE A 283 7.59 -10.35 20.93
CA ILE A 283 8.37 -10.51 19.72
C ILE A 283 7.84 -9.50 18.71
N VAL A 284 8.72 -8.63 18.22
CA VAL A 284 8.40 -7.55 17.29
C VAL A 284 9.23 -7.67 16.03
N ALA A 285 8.68 -7.21 14.92
CA ALA A 285 9.38 -7.08 13.67
C ALA A 285 9.24 -5.66 13.11
N GLN A 286 10.20 -5.26 12.29
CA GLN A 286 10.08 -4.10 11.44
C GLN A 286 10.19 -4.53 9.99
N VAL A 287 9.30 -4.02 9.16
CA VAL A 287 9.29 -4.23 7.71
C VAL A 287 9.30 -2.88 7.03
N SER A 288 10.25 -2.66 6.12
CA SER A 288 10.28 -1.49 5.26
C SER A 288 10.48 -1.93 3.81
N LEU A 289 9.56 -1.57 2.95
CA LEU A 289 9.64 -1.85 1.52
C LEU A 289 10.14 -0.60 0.79
N LEU A 290 11.19 -0.76 -0.02
CA LEU A 290 11.86 0.32 -0.75
C LEU A 290 12.26 1.51 0.15
N ASN A 291 12.39 1.25 1.46
CA ASN A 291 12.71 2.24 2.48
C ASN A 291 11.76 3.47 2.50
N LEU A 292 10.47 3.27 2.15
CA LEU A 292 9.46 4.34 2.11
C LEU A 292 8.75 4.52 3.44
N PHE A 293 8.18 3.44 3.96
CA PHE A 293 7.51 3.41 5.26
C PHE A 293 8.11 2.32 6.15
N THR A 294 7.98 2.51 7.45
CA THR A 294 8.34 1.49 8.44
C THR A 294 7.09 0.94 9.09
N TYR A 295 6.86 -0.36 8.94
CA TYR A 295 5.78 -1.09 9.60
C TYR A 295 6.35 -1.86 10.78
N SER A 296 5.94 -1.48 11.99
CA SER A 296 6.27 -2.20 13.23
C SER A 296 5.18 -3.23 13.50
N VAL A 297 5.54 -4.49 13.53
CA VAL A 297 4.60 -5.63 13.66
C VAL A 297 4.82 -6.32 14.98
N CYS A 298 3.78 -6.44 15.79
CA CYS A 298 3.77 -7.27 17.00
C CYS A 298 3.43 -8.71 16.61
N LEU A 299 4.42 -9.59 16.61
CA LEU A 299 4.28 -10.99 16.21
C LEU A 299 3.71 -11.84 17.35
N ALA A 300 4.18 -11.62 18.58
CA ALA A 300 3.64 -12.24 19.79
C ALA A 300 3.72 -11.27 20.96
N ARG A 301 2.78 -11.37 21.90
CA ARG A 301 2.80 -10.70 23.20
C ARG A 301 2.78 -11.74 24.30
N ASN A 302 3.50 -11.44 25.37
CA ASN A 302 3.58 -12.34 26.53
C ASN A 302 3.95 -13.77 26.10
N TYR A 303 5.02 -13.87 25.32
CA TYR A 303 5.52 -15.17 24.89
C TYR A 303 6.07 -15.92 26.10
N GLU A 304 5.49 -17.09 26.40
CA GLU A 304 5.81 -17.88 27.59
C GLU A 304 6.93 -18.91 27.37
N GLY A 305 7.50 -18.95 26.15
CA GLY A 305 8.59 -19.87 25.86
C GLY A 305 9.95 -19.35 26.37
N GLU A 306 10.99 -20.19 26.21
CA GLU A 306 12.36 -19.77 26.53
C GLU A 306 12.75 -18.51 25.77
N SER A 307 13.19 -17.49 26.51
CA SER A 307 13.72 -16.24 25.94
C SER A 307 15.02 -16.52 25.19
N ARG A 308 14.91 -16.77 23.91
CA ARG A 308 16.08 -16.75 23.02
C ARG A 308 16.33 -15.30 22.63
N LYS A 309 17.57 -14.85 22.64
CA LYS A 309 17.91 -13.53 22.11
C LYS A 309 17.74 -13.58 20.59
N ILE A 310 16.50 -13.40 20.11
CA ILE A 310 16.20 -13.25 18.69
C ILE A 310 16.49 -11.80 18.34
N VAL A 311 17.59 -11.55 17.68
CA VAL A 311 17.88 -10.28 17.00
C VAL A 311 18.42 -10.64 15.63
N ARG A 312 17.61 -10.44 14.61
CA ARG A 312 17.99 -10.71 13.23
C ARG A 312 17.47 -9.60 12.33
N GLY A 313 18.25 -9.28 11.32
CA GLY A 313 17.85 -8.33 10.31
C GLY A 313 18.51 -8.62 8.99
N HIS A 314 17.80 -8.39 7.90
CA HIS A 314 18.34 -8.50 6.55
C HIS A 314 17.88 -7.36 5.68
N PHE A 315 18.80 -6.87 4.88
CA PHE A 315 18.54 -5.92 3.83
C PHE A 315 18.54 -6.65 2.49
N PHE A 316 17.44 -6.52 1.76
CA PHE A 316 17.21 -7.10 0.44
C PHE A 316 17.46 -6.03 -0.61
N ASN A 317 18.65 -6.04 -1.18
CA ASN A 317 19.08 -5.04 -2.16
C ASN A 317 18.43 -5.31 -3.52
N THR A 318 17.57 -4.41 -3.97
CA THR A 318 16.85 -4.57 -5.25
C THR A 318 17.73 -4.27 -6.47
N TYR A 319 18.82 -3.54 -6.29
CA TYR A 319 19.71 -3.17 -7.39
C TYR A 319 20.54 -4.35 -7.88
N ASN A 320 21.13 -5.13 -6.96
CA ASN A 320 22.01 -6.27 -7.31
C ASN A 320 21.43 -7.63 -6.91
N SER A 321 20.19 -7.66 -6.41
CA SER A 321 19.47 -8.85 -5.96
C SER A 321 20.18 -9.63 -4.84
N GLU A 322 20.99 -8.97 -4.02
CA GLU A 322 21.68 -9.56 -2.87
C GLU A 322 20.90 -9.38 -1.58
N ILE A 323 21.07 -10.34 -0.67
CA ILE A 323 20.55 -10.26 0.69
C ILE A 323 21.74 -10.09 1.65
N LEU A 324 21.73 -9.01 2.40
CA LEU A 324 22.80 -8.67 3.34
C LEU A 324 22.28 -8.83 4.77
N ALA A 325 22.95 -9.64 5.57
CA ALA A 325 22.68 -9.71 7.00
C ALA A 325 23.06 -8.39 7.65
N LEU A 326 22.18 -7.86 8.50
CA LEU A 326 22.50 -6.73 9.35
C LEU A 326 23.29 -7.25 10.55
N GLY A 327 24.46 -6.66 10.79
CA GLY A 327 25.32 -7.09 11.89
C GLY A 327 24.63 -7.04 13.23
N THR A 328 24.69 -8.15 13.96
CA THR A 328 24.53 -8.15 15.41
C THR A 328 25.91 -7.81 15.95
N ASN A 329 26.18 -6.53 16.22
CA ASN A 329 27.33 -6.15 17.06
C ASN A 329 27.03 -6.52 18.51
#